data_d5b462de27a3ff7b989a1e57d63100ec
#
_entry.id   d5b462de27a3ff7b989a1e57d63100ec
#
_cell.length_a   1.000
_cell.length_b   1.000
_cell.length_c   1.000
_cell.angle_alpha   90.00
_cell.angle_beta   90.00
_cell.angle_gamma   90.00
#
_symmetry.space_group_name_H-M   'P 1'
#
loop_
_entity.id
_entity.type
_entity.pdbx_description
1 polymer ?
#
loop_
_entity_poly.entity_id
_entity_poly.type
_entity_poly.pdbx_seq_one_letter_code
_entity_poly.pdbx_strand_id
1 'polypeptide(L)'
;KLIVSTDASGREINQGVEQYYEATQGNGIVLTIDEVIQSYAEKAAQRAYELNNAKRVKIIAMDPKTGDVLAMASKPDYDPNQPTKAIYPYFEELLDSYDDDKKINAYYEMWRNTLISDTYEPGSTFKLVTATSSVEENVIKPNEKFTCTGSVTVEGRRIKCWRSYRPHGSETFEQAVQNSCNPVFVELGKRLGVSRLYDYIEAFGLTSKTGIDLTGEANSILYKEKDVGPVELATISFGQSISVTPIQLITAVSSIANDGKLMQPRLVKAYTDNEGNITKEVEPKTVRQVVSKETSQKMLKVMESVVTDGGGKIAYLPGYRLGGKTGTAQKVIDGQYAQGKYICSFISV
;
A
#
# COMPACT_ATOMS: atom_id res chain seq x y z
N LYS A 1 40.06 3.25 0.05
CA LYS A 1 40.09 3.31 1.52
C LYS A 1 41.50 3.58 1.97
N LEU A 2 41.73 4.63 2.75
CA LEU A 2 42.99 4.93 3.39
C LEU A 2 42.92 4.47 4.84
N ILE A 3 43.91 3.68 5.26
CA ILE A 3 44.08 3.28 6.67
C ILE A 3 45.37 3.94 7.12
N VAL A 4 45.26 4.83 8.09
CA VAL A 4 46.41 5.53 8.69
C VAL A 4 46.51 5.18 10.16
N SER A 5 47.71 5.14 10.70
CA SER A 5 47.96 5.01 12.13
C SER A 5 47.77 6.38 12.78
N THR A 6 46.94 6.46 13.83
CA THR A 6 46.74 7.70 14.59
C THR A 6 47.14 7.50 16.03
N ASP A 7 47.56 8.62 16.68
CA ASP A 7 47.77 8.67 18.12
C ASP A 7 46.42 8.60 18.89
N ALA A 8 46.50 8.55 20.22
CA ALA A 8 45.34 8.53 21.09
C ALA A 8 44.42 9.78 20.99
N SER A 9 44.91 10.83 20.33
CA SER A 9 44.14 12.06 20.06
C SER A 9 43.63 12.14 18.63
N GLY A 10 43.76 11.04 17.83
CA GLY A 10 43.30 10.97 16.45
C GLY A 10 44.23 11.69 15.45
N ARG A 11 45.42 12.10 15.84
CA ARG A 11 46.39 12.74 14.93
C ARG A 11 47.20 11.69 14.20
N GLU A 12 47.44 11.91 12.91
CA GLU A 12 48.21 11.03 12.06
C GLU A 12 49.67 10.91 12.54
N ILE A 13 50.16 9.68 12.65
CA ILE A 13 51.54 9.42 13.04
C ILE A 13 52.41 9.36 11.79
N ASN A 14 53.30 10.33 11.58
CA ASN A 14 54.13 10.48 10.38
C ASN A 14 55.07 9.29 10.04
N GLN A 15 55.16 8.27 10.88
CA GLN A 15 55.90 7.03 10.66
C GLN A 15 54.99 5.80 10.80
N GLY A 16 53.65 6.00 10.80
CA GLY A 16 52.70 4.94 10.86
C GLY A 16 52.53 4.19 9.52
N VAL A 17 51.94 3.02 9.58
CA VAL A 17 51.63 2.24 8.36
C VAL A 17 50.47 2.91 7.65
N GLU A 18 50.71 3.44 6.46
CA GLU A 18 49.68 3.84 5.52
C GLU A 18 49.36 2.67 4.58
N GLN A 19 48.10 2.29 4.54
CA GLN A 19 47.60 1.33 3.55
C GLN A 19 46.57 2.03 2.68
N TYR A 20 46.93 2.24 1.42
CA TYR A 20 46.01 2.77 0.42
C TYR A 20 45.38 1.62 -0.35
N TYR A 21 44.04 1.54 -0.29
CA TYR A 21 43.25 0.65 -1.14
C TYR A 21 42.58 1.51 -2.20
N GLU A 22 42.90 1.24 -3.45
CA GLU A 22 42.21 1.93 -4.56
C GLU A 22 40.69 1.75 -4.46
N ALA A 23 39.97 2.76 -4.90
CA ALA A 23 38.52 2.65 -5.03
C ALA A 23 38.21 1.68 -6.18
N THR A 24 37.46 0.64 -5.87
CA THR A 24 36.86 -0.20 -6.90
C THR A 24 35.51 0.38 -7.29
N GLN A 25 35.26 0.46 -8.59
CA GLN A 25 33.97 0.90 -9.09
C GLN A 25 32.89 -0.10 -8.68
N GLY A 26 31.73 0.40 -8.25
CA GLY A 26 30.60 -0.44 -7.89
C GLY A 26 29.89 -1.02 -9.12
N ASN A 27 29.08 -2.02 -8.92
CA ASN A 27 28.23 -2.58 -9.97
C ASN A 27 27.11 -1.60 -10.36
N GLY A 28 26.69 -1.63 -11.63
CA GLY A 28 25.48 -0.99 -12.08
C GLY A 28 24.23 -1.78 -11.67
N ILE A 29 23.08 -1.14 -11.70
CA ILE A 29 21.77 -1.72 -11.37
C ILE A 29 20.79 -1.42 -12.50
N VAL A 30 20.12 -2.46 -12.99
CA VAL A 30 18.97 -2.31 -13.89
C VAL A 30 17.71 -2.41 -13.04
N LEU A 31 16.89 -1.37 -13.10
CA LEU A 31 15.63 -1.31 -12.36
C LEU A 31 14.46 -1.91 -13.16
N THR A 32 13.40 -2.28 -12.45
CA THR A 32 12.10 -2.67 -13.03
C THR A 32 11.26 -1.46 -13.43
N ILE A 33 11.64 -0.26 -13.00
CA ILE A 33 10.93 0.98 -13.33
C ILE A 33 10.88 1.17 -14.84
N ASP A 34 9.67 1.37 -15.35
CA ASP A 34 9.42 1.77 -16.73
C ASP A 34 9.34 3.30 -16.78
N GLU A 35 10.21 3.93 -17.56
CA GLU A 35 10.31 5.40 -17.64
C GLU A 35 8.99 6.05 -18.08
N VAL A 36 8.27 5.42 -19.01
CA VAL A 36 7.01 5.96 -19.55
C VAL A 36 5.92 5.89 -18.48
N ILE A 37 5.79 4.72 -17.81
CA ILE A 37 4.80 4.52 -16.74
C ILE A 37 5.11 5.44 -15.56
N GLN A 38 6.39 5.56 -15.18
CA GLN A 38 6.84 6.47 -14.12
C GLN A 38 6.46 7.93 -14.44
N SER A 39 6.75 8.39 -15.66
CA SER A 39 6.43 9.75 -16.10
C SER A 39 4.92 10.03 -16.03
N TYR A 40 4.08 9.07 -16.43
CA TYR A 40 2.63 9.21 -16.31
C TYR A 40 2.17 9.21 -14.86
N ALA A 41 2.74 8.36 -14.01
CA ALA A 41 2.43 8.33 -12.58
C ALA A 41 2.77 9.66 -11.89
N GLU A 42 3.94 10.24 -12.19
CA GLU A 42 4.35 11.53 -11.64
C GLU A 42 3.43 12.67 -12.09
N LYS A 43 3.10 12.76 -13.40
CA LYS A 43 2.15 13.75 -13.91
C LYS A 43 0.76 13.60 -13.29
N ALA A 44 0.28 12.38 -13.14
CA ALA A 44 -1.00 12.10 -12.52
C ALA A 44 -0.99 12.47 -11.02
N ALA A 45 0.10 12.15 -10.31
CA ALA A 45 0.28 12.51 -8.90
C ALA A 45 0.33 14.04 -8.72
N GLN A 46 1.07 14.75 -9.57
CA GLN A 46 1.17 16.21 -9.55
C GLN A 46 -0.21 16.86 -9.79
N ARG A 47 -0.91 16.41 -10.83
CA ARG A 47 -2.24 16.91 -11.14
C ARG A 47 -3.24 16.66 -10.00
N ALA A 48 -3.24 15.46 -9.42
CA ALA A 48 -4.11 15.13 -8.30
C ALA A 48 -3.78 15.97 -7.06
N TYR A 49 -2.50 16.21 -6.80
CA TYR A 49 -2.00 17.04 -5.72
C TYR A 49 -2.53 18.47 -5.81
N GLU A 50 -2.40 19.09 -6.98
CA GLU A 50 -2.83 20.47 -7.24
C GLU A 50 -4.36 20.63 -7.24
N LEU A 51 -5.07 19.76 -8.00
CA LEU A 51 -6.52 19.87 -8.15
C LEU A 51 -7.30 19.65 -6.84
N ASN A 52 -6.75 18.83 -5.94
CA ASN A 52 -7.45 18.50 -4.70
C ASN A 52 -6.85 19.20 -3.47
N ASN A 53 -5.86 20.08 -3.66
CA ASN A 53 -5.10 20.68 -2.56
C ASN A 53 -4.72 19.60 -1.53
N ALA A 54 -4.22 18.45 -2.03
CA ALA A 54 -3.95 17.28 -1.23
C ALA A 54 -2.68 17.49 -0.41
N LYS A 55 -2.65 17.01 0.83
CA LYS A 55 -1.41 17.04 1.63
C LYS A 55 -0.32 16.14 1.02
N ARG A 56 -0.71 15.02 0.43
CA ARG A 56 0.19 14.06 -0.22
C ARG A 56 -0.60 13.20 -1.21
N VAL A 57 0.03 12.87 -2.34
CA VAL A 57 -0.47 11.91 -3.31
C VAL A 57 0.60 10.84 -3.53
N LYS A 58 0.18 9.58 -3.60
CA LYS A 58 1.06 8.42 -3.77
C LYS A 58 0.50 7.55 -4.88
N ILE A 59 1.35 7.10 -5.82
CA ILE A 59 0.97 6.18 -6.89
C ILE A 59 2.03 5.08 -6.98
N ILE A 60 1.58 3.82 -7.06
CA ILE A 60 2.42 2.65 -7.34
C ILE A 60 1.78 1.92 -8.51
N ALA A 61 2.58 1.54 -9.49
CA ALA A 61 2.22 0.59 -10.54
C ALA A 61 3.11 -0.66 -10.42
N MET A 62 2.50 -1.85 -10.46
CA MET A 62 3.22 -3.12 -10.28
C MET A 62 2.69 -4.15 -11.25
N ASP A 63 3.57 -4.94 -11.86
CA ASP A 63 3.20 -6.13 -12.60
C ASP A 63 2.81 -7.24 -11.61
N PRO A 64 1.54 -7.70 -11.61
CA PRO A 64 1.10 -8.72 -10.67
C PRO A 64 1.74 -10.09 -10.89
N LYS A 65 2.26 -10.37 -12.09
CA LYS A 65 2.84 -11.67 -12.44
C LYS A 65 4.26 -11.83 -11.95
N THR A 66 5.01 -10.73 -11.91
CA THR A 66 6.44 -10.76 -11.58
C THR A 66 6.74 -10.10 -10.23
N GLY A 67 5.87 -9.19 -9.76
CA GLY A 67 6.13 -8.33 -8.61
C GLY A 67 7.00 -7.11 -8.96
N ASP A 68 7.29 -6.90 -10.26
CA ASP A 68 8.07 -5.75 -10.71
C ASP A 68 7.34 -4.45 -10.41
N VAL A 69 7.96 -3.56 -9.67
CA VAL A 69 7.47 -2.20 -9.49
C VAL A 69 7.83 -1.39 -10.71
N LEU A 70 6.82 -1.05 -11.52
CA LEU A 70 6.97 -0.34 -12.78
C LEU A 70 6.98 1.19 -12.59
N ALA A 71 6.32 1.68 -11.55
CA ALA A 71 6.35 3.07 -11.16
C ALA A 71 6.10 3.23 -9.66
N MET A 72 6.76 4.25 -9.07
CA MET A 72 6.59 4.62 -7.68
C MET A 72 6.73 6.14 -7.55
N ALA A 73 5.62 6.84 -7.40
CA ALA A 73 5.57 8.30 -7.37
C ALA A 73 4.91 8.82 -6.08
N SER A 74 5.45 9.89 -5.52
CA SER A 74 4.89 10.61 -4.38
C SER A 74 4.98 12.12 -4.65
N LYS A 75 3.90 12.84 -4.37
CA LYS A 75 3.89 14.31 -4.36
C LYS A 75 3.43 14.78 -2.98
N PRO A 76 4.12 15.77 -2.41
CA PRO A 76 5.30 16.43 -2.92
C PRO A 76 6.53 15.51 -2.89
N ASP A 77 7.47 15.78 -3.76
CA ASP A 77 8.80 15.18 -3.85
C ASP A 77 9.89 16.23 -3.60
N TYR A 78 11.13 15.83 -3.62
CA TYR A 78 12.29 16.73 -3.50
C TYR A 78 13.31 16.44 -4.60
N ASP A 79 14.14 17.44 -4.89
CA ASP A 79 15.27 17.28 -5.81
C ASP A 79 16.46 16.66 -5.07
N PRO A 80 16.90 15.42 -5.39
CA PRO A 80 18.03 14.79 -4.74
C PRO A 80 19.36 15.52 -4.98
N ASN A 81 19.46 16.38 -6.01
CA ASN A 81 20.62 17.25 -6.23
C ASN A 81 20.62 18.48 -5.30
N GLN A 82 19.48 18.81 -4.70
CA GLN A 82 19.30 19.89 -3.73
C GLN A 82 18.51 19.37 -2.51
N PRO A 83 19.04 18.39 -1.78
CA PRO A 83 18.27 17.61 -0.81
C PRO A 83 17.77 18.43 0.39
N THR A 84 18.38 19.55 0.68
CA THR A 84 17.98 20.45 1.77
C THR A 84 17.10 21.60 1.31
N LYS A 85 16.82 21.72 0.01
CA LYS A 85 15.91 22.73 -0.49
C LYS A 85 14.47 22.38 -0.17
N ALA A 86 13.75 23.32 0.40
CA ALA A 86 12.34 23.16 0.72
C ALA A 86 11.50 22.86 -0.54
N ILE A 87 10.54 21.98 -0.39
CA ILE A 87 9.65 21.53 -1.48
C ILE A 87 8.60 22.61 -1.83
N TYR A 88 8.31 23.50 -0.87
CA TYR A 88 7.35 24.60 -1.02
C TYR A 88 7.81 25.85 -0.27
N PRO A 89 7.36 27.04 -0.67
CA PRO A 89 7.62 28.25 0.09
C PRO A 89 7.20 28.17 1.57
N TYR A 90 6.04 27.60 1.83
CA TYR A 90 5.54 27.36 3.20
C TYR A 90 6.49 26.46 4.02
N PHE A 91 7.11 25.46 3.40
CA PHE A 91 8.04 24.56 4.09
C PHE A 91 9.38 25.25 4.36
N GLU A 92 9.79 26.18 3.49
CA GLU A 92 10.95 27.01 3.66
C GLU A 92 10.82 27.92 4.89
N GLU A 93 9.68 28.64 5.01
CA GLU A 93 9.37 29.45 6.18
C GLU A 93 9.34 28.62 7.47
N LEU A 94 8.81 27.38 7.39
CA LEU A 94 8.77 26.47 8.53
C LEU A 94 10.19 26.02 8.93
N LEU A 95 11.04 25.67 7.95
CA LEU A 95 12.43 25.29 8.22
C LEU A 95 13.23 26.43 8.85
N ASP A 96 13.02 27.66 8.41
CA ASP A 96 13.69 28.84 8.97
C ASP A 96 13.31 29.12 10.41
N SER A 97 12.11 28.72 10.82
CA SER A 97 11.62 28.83 12.20
C SER A 97 12.12 27.72 13.15
N TYR A 98 12.72 26.65 12.61
CA TYR A 98 13.16 25.50 13.39
C TYR A 98 14.59 25.64 13.90
N ASP A 99 14.86 25.04 15.08
CA ASP A 99 16.20 24.72 15.54
C ASP A 99 16.81 23.59 14.69
N ASP A 100 18.12 23.37 14.82
CA ASP A 100 18.86 22.41 13.98
C ASP A 100 18.31 20.97 14.09
N ASP A 101 17.90 20.53 15.28
CA ASP A 101 17.33 19.19 15.49
C ASP A 101 15.99 19.02 14.78
N LYS A 102 15.14 20.04 14.83
CA LYS A 102 13.87 20.03 14.11
C LYS A 102 14.05 20.11 12.60
N LYS A 103 15.04 20.88 12.13
CA LYS A 103 15.40 20.92 10.70
C LYS A 103 15.82 19.55 10.18
N ILE A 104 16.72 18.87 10.91
CA ILE A 104 17.18 17.51 10.54
C ILE A 104 15.99 16.55 10.46
N ASN A 105 15.11 16.56 11.46
CA ASN A 105 13.92 15.69 11.45
C ASN A 105 12.98 16.03 10.29
N ALA A 106 12.79 17.30 9.94
CA ALA A 106 11.99 17.73 8.81
C ALA A 106 12.59 17.25 7.46
N TYR A 107 13.91 17.28 7.32
CA TYR A 107 14.60 16.71 6.14
C TYR A 107 14.40 15.20 6.06
N TYR A 108 14.55 14.45 7.15
CA TYR A 108 14.26 13.01 7.16
C TYR A 108 12.82 12.70 6.76
N GLU A 109 11.85 13.48 7.21
CA GLU A 109 10.45 13.35 6.80
C GLU A 109 10.25 13.65 5.30
N MET A 110 11.02 14.60 4.75
CA MET A 110 10.97 14.96 3.34
C MET A 110 11.58 13.85 2.44
N TRP A 111 12.71 13.27 2.87
CA TRP A 111 13.44 12.26 2.09
C TRP A 111 12.83 10.86 2.18
N ARG A 112 11.98 10.64 3.15
CA ARG A 112 11.42 9.32 3.42
C ARG A 112 10.50 8.85 2.30
N ASN A 113 10.71 7.61 1.82
CA ASN A 113 9.80 6.97 0.86
C ASN A 113 8.53 6.50 1.57
N THR A 114 7.52 7.35 1.61
CA THR A 114 6.28 7.11 2.32
C THR A 114 5.38 6.04 1.69
N LEU A 115 5.71 5.52 0.49
CA LEU A 115 4.99 4.41 -0.12
C LEU A 115 5.31 3.07 0.55
N ILE A 116 6.48 2.99 1.20
CA ILE A 116 6.92 1.79 1.92
C ILE A 116 7.04 2.01 3.44
N SER A 117 7.23 3.26 3.89
CA SER A 117 7.52 3.57 5.29
C SER A 117 6.33 4.07 6.10
N ASP A 118 5.23 4.49 5.45
CA ASP A 118 4.04 4.99 6.14
C ASP A 118 2.90 3.99 6.07
N THR A 119 2.31 3.72 7.22
CA THR A 119 1.09 2.92 7.30
C THR A 119 -0.15 3.82 7.32
N TYR A 120 -1.24 3.30 6.81
CA TYR A 120 -2.55 3.95 6.86
C TYR A 120 -3.66 2.90 6.93
N GLU A 121 -4.82 3.29 7.44
CA GLU A 121 -6.00 2.43 7.35
C GLU A 121 -6.48 2.37 5.89
N PRO A 122 -6.48 1.18 5.25
CA PRO A 122 -6.83 1.04 3.84
C PRO A 122 -8.32 1.29 3.56
N GLY A 123 -9.15 1.27 4.59
CA GLY A 123 -10.59 1.43 4.45
C GLY A 123 -11.18 0.43 3.46
N SER A 124 -12.10 0.88 2.63
CA SER A 124 -12.84 -0.01 1.74
C SER A 124 -12.03 -0.71 0.64
N THR A 125 -10.76 -0.38 0.42
CA THR A 125 -9.88 -1.18 -0.45
C THR A 125 -9.54 -2.53 0.18
N PHE A 126 -9.46 -2.60 1.51
CA PHE A 126 -9.27 -3.86 2.25
C PHE A 126 -10.44 -4.85 2.07
N LYS A 127 -11.61 -4.36 1.71
CA LYS A 127 -12.76 -5.22 1.42
C LYS A 127 -12.48 -6.26 0.34
N LEU A 128 -11.51 -6.02 -0.53
CA LEU A 128 -11.05 -7.01 -1.50
C LEU A 128 -10.45 -8.24 -0.81
N VAL A 129 -9.71 -8.06 0.29
CA VAL A 129 -9.19 -9.17 1.10
C VAL A 129 -10.34 -9.95 1.72
N THR A 130 -11.23 -9.28 2.45
CA THR A 130 -12.39 -9.93 3.09
C THR A 130 -13.31 -10.62 2.08
N ALA A 131 -13.58 -9.98 0.93
CA ALA A 131 -14.40 -10.55 -0.13
C ALA A 131 -13.77 -11.81 -0.72
N THR A 132 -12.47 -11.73 -1.04
CA THR A 132 -11.73 -12.87 -1.63
C THR A 132 -11.68 -14.05 -0.66
N SER A 133 -11.38 -13.80 0.61
CA SER A 133 -11.41 -14.82 1.66
C SER A 133 -12.80 -15.45 1.81
N SER A 134 -13.86 -14.63 1.76
CA SER A 134 -15.25 -15.12 1.87
C SER A 134 -15.65 -16.00 0.69
N VAL A 135 -15.14 -15.72 -0.51
CA VAL A 135 -15.35 -16.54 -1.71
C VAL A 135 -14.60 -17.86 -1.59
N GLU A 136 -13.33 -17.81 -1.18
CA GLU A 136 -12.47 -19.00 -1.03
C GLU A 136 -13.04 -19.97 0.02
N GLU A 137 -13.48 -19.45 1.15
CA GLU A 137 -14.07 -20.22 2.26
C GLU A 137 -15.53 -20.65 2.01
N ASN A 138 -16.09 -20.30 0.86
CA ASN A 138 -17.48 -20.62 0.51
C ASN A 138 -18.52 -20.19 1.58
N VAL A 139 -18.26 -19.09 2.30
CA VAL A 139 -19.19 -18.59 3.33
C VAL A 139 -20.37 -17.81 2.74
N ILE A 140 -20.42 -17.69 1.43
CA ILE A 140 -21.49 -17.04 0.66
C ILE A 140 -22.28 -18.12 -0.08
N LYS A 141 -23.57 -18.23 0.19
CA LYS A 141 -24.43 -19.20 -0.49
C LYS A 141 -24.74 -18.76 -1.93
N PRO A 142 -24.94 -19.68 -2.87
CA PRO A 142 -25.39 -19.33 -4.23
C PRO A 142 -26.68 -18.48 -4.19
N ASN A 143 -26.70 -17.40 -4.97
CA ASN A 143 -27.82 -16.46 -5.07
C ASN A 143 -28.28 -15.81 -3.75
N GLU A 144 -27.43 -15.83 -2.74
CA GLU A 144 -27.72 -15.20 -1.47
C GLU A 144 -27.88 -13.68 -1.61
N LYS A 145 -28.83 -13.14 -0.89
CA LYS A 145 -29.05 -11.71 -0.76
C LYS A 145 -28.76 -11.25 0.65
N PHE A 146 -28.07 -10.14 0.76
CA PHE A 146 -27.78 -9.44 2.00
C PHE A 146 -28.72 -8.24 2.15
N THR A 147 -29.01 -7.85 3.37
CA THR A 147 -29.88 -6.68 3.62
C THR A 147 -29.08 -5.57 4.31
N CYS A 148 -29.03 -4.41 3.68
CA CYS A 148 -28.46 -3.20 4.27
C CYS A 148 -29.58 -2.26 4.73
N THR A 149 -29.74 -2.10 6.03
CA THR A 149 -30.67 -1.13 6.66
C THR A 149 -30.04 0.21 6.99
N GLY A 150 -28.80 0.46 6.49
CA GLY A 150 -28.05 1.68 6.74
C GLY A 150 -27.08 1.60 7.92
N SER A 151 -27.17 0.59 8.77
CA SER A 151 -26.23 0.34 9.85
C SER A 151 -26.38 -1.08 10.38
N VAL A 152 -25.39 -1.55 11.13
CA VAL A 152 -25.41 -2.78 11.91
C VAL A 152 -24.93 -2.48 13.33
N THR A 153 -25.48 -3.16 14.33
CA THR A 153 -25.03 -3.01 15.72
C THR A 153 -24.24 -4.25 16.13
N VAL A 154 -23.04 -4.04 16.66
CA VAL A 154 -22.14 -5.09 17.16
C VAL A 154 -21.77 -4.72 18.58
N GLU A 155 -22.08 -5.58 19.57
CA GLU A 155 -21.83 -5.33 21.00
C GLU A 155 -22.23 -3.90 21.44
N GLY A 156 -23.44 -3.47 21.07
CA GLY A 156 -23.98 -2.15 21.37
C GLY A 156 -23.38 -0.98 20.55
N ARG A 157 -22.33 -1.20 19.78
CA ARG A 157 -21.75 -0.18 18.90
C ARG A 157 -22.43 -0.16 17.55
N ARG A 158 -22.94 0.98 17.13
CA ARG A 158 -23.59 1.18 15.84
C ARG A 158 -22.55 1.51 14.77
N ILE A 159 -22.38 0.61 13.82
CA ILE A 159 -21.52 0.78 12.63
C ILE A 159 -22.41 1.22 11.46
N LYS A 160 -22.16 2.42 10.95
CA LYS A 160 -22.96 3.01 9.86
C LYS A 160 -22.42 2.57 8.49
N CYS A 161 -23.34 2.31 7.56
CA CYS A 161 -23.01 2.34 6.15
C CYS A 161 -22.74 3.79 5.71
N TRP A 162 -21.85 4.00 4.77
CA TRP A 162 -21.58 5.34 4.23
C TRP A 162 -22.87 5.98 3.67
N ARG A 163 -23.81 5.16 3.21
CA ARG A 163 -25.12 5.55 2.68
C ARG A 163 -26.24 5.32 3.69
N SER A 164 -25.99 5.57 4.97
CA SER A 164 -26.97 5.32 6.04
C SER A 164 -28.27 6.12 5.92
N TYR A 165 -28.23 7.29 5.27
CA TYR A 165 -29.39 8.14 4.99
C TYR A 165 -30.31 7.59 3.87
N ARG A 166 -29.80 6.70 3.02
CA ARG A 166 -30.53 6.02 1.94
C ARG A 166 -29.99 4.59 1.79
N PRO A 167 -30.38 3.66 2.65
CA PRO A 167 -29.83 2.30 2.68
C PRO A 167 -29.88 1.58 1.34
N HIS A 168 -28.94 0.66 1.12
CA HIS A 168 -28.89 -0.10 -0.13
C HIS A 168 -30.05 -1.09 -0.29
N GLY A 169 -30.69 -1.51 0.84
CA GLY A 169 -31.74 -2.51 0.82
C GLY A 169 -31.21 -3.92 0.58
N SER A 170 -31.90 -4.69 -0.22
CA SER A 170 -31.50 -6.05 -0.59
C SER A 170 -30.48 -6.01 -1.73
N GLU A 171 -29.30 -6.59 -1.53
CA GLU A 171 -28.20 -6.61 -2.51
C GLU A 171 -27.54 -7.99 -2.55
N THR A 172 -27.04 -8.38 -3.72
CA THR A 172 -26.21 -9.57 -3.90
C THR A 172 -24.82 -9.29 -3.35
N PHE A 173 -23.99 -10.33 -3.22
CA PHE A 173 -22.58 -10.16 -2.86
C PHE A 173 -21.84 -9.19 -3.80
N GLU A 174 -22.03 -9.36 -5.10
CA GLU A 174 -21.41 -8.49 -6.10
C GLU A 174 -21.85 -7.04 -5.94
N GLN A 175 -23.15 -6.78 -5.78
CA GLN A 175 -23.70 -5.46 -5.50
C GLN A 175 -23.16 -4.85 -4.19
N ALA A 176 -22.96 -5.68 -3.15
CA ALA A 176 -22.37 -5.22 -1.90
C ALA A 176 -20.91 -4.77 -2.05
N VAL A 177 -20.14 -5.42 -2.95
CA VAL A 177 -18.79 -4.98 -3.30
C VAL A 177 -18.83 -3.70 -4.13
N GLN A 178 -19.71 -3.62 -5.14
CA GLN A 178 -19.93 -2.43 -5.99
C GLN A 178 -20.32 -1.21 -5.16
N ASN A 179 -21.26 -1.41 -4.23
CA ASN A 179 -21.78 -0.37 -3.34
C ASN A 179 -20.89 -0.09 -2.13
N SER A 180 -19.84 -0.91 -1.93
CA SER A 180 -18.98 -0.79 -0.74
C SER A 180 -19.75 -0.82 0.58
N CYS A 181 -20.72 -1.74 0.73
CA CYS A 181 -21.67 -1.81 1.82
C CYS A 181 -21.05 -2.31 3.13
N ASN A 182 -20.84 -1.43 4.13
CA ASN A 182 -20.23 -1.83 5.41
C ASN A 182 -20.99 -2.92 6.15
N PRO A 183 -22.34 -2.88 6.31
CA PRO A 183 -23.09 -3.94 7.00
C PRO A 183 -22.86 -5.33 6.41
N VAL A 184 -22.78 -5.46 5.09
CA VAL A 184 -22.51 -6.76 4.44
C VAL A 184 -21.11 -7.24 4.76
N PHE A 185 -20.10 -6.35 4.74
CA PHE A 185 -18.73 -6.73 5.08
C PHE A 185 -18.54 -7.09 6.56
N VAL A 186 -19.29 -6.46 7.47
CA VAL A 186 -19.37 -6.89 8.87
C VAL A 186 -19.93 -8.30 8.98
N GLU A 187 -20.99 -8.63 8.24
CA GLU A 187 -21.55 -9.98 8.20
C GLU A 187 -20.56 -11.00 7.62
N LEU A 188 -19.87 -10.67 6.54
CA LEU A 188 -18.84 -11.54 5.94
C LEU A 188 -17.68 -11.79 6.91
N GLY A 189 -17.19 -10.74 7.59
CA GLY A 189 -16.15 -10.89 8.62
C GLY A 189 -16.62 -11.76 9.79
N LYS A 190 -17.87 -11.62 10.22
CA LYS A 190 -18.47 -12.47 11.25
C LYS A 190 -18.55 -13.94 10.83
N ARG A 191 -18.88 -14.23 9.57
CA ARG A 191 -18.92 -15.59 9.03
C ARG A 191 -17.54 -16.23 8.91
N LEU A 192 -16.53 -15.44 8.53
CA LEU A 192 -15.14 -15.91 8.53
C LEU A 192 -14.66 -16.21 9.95
N GLY A 193 -15.02 -15.35 10.89
CA GLY A 193 -14.48 -15.39 12.25
C GLY A 193 -13.05 -14.82 12.31
N VAL A 194 -12.55 -14.63 13.52
CA VAL A 194 -11.25 -13.99 13.77
C VAL A 194 -10.13 -14.81 13.14
N SER A 195 -10.04 -16.09 13.47
CA SER A 195 -8.91 -16.93 13.05
C SER A 195 -8.76 -16.99 11.54
N ARG A 196 -9.81 -17.33 10.79
CA ARG A 196 -9.73 -17.40 9.33
C ARG A 196 -9.42 -16.05 8.69
N LEU A 197 -10.02 -14.95 9.19
CA LEU A 197 -9.71 -13.63 8.64
C LEU A 197 -8.23 -13.29 8.86
N TYR A 198 -7.65 -13.65 10.02
CA TYR A 198 -6.23 -13.44 10.30
C TYR A 198 -5.33 -14.34 9.47
N ASP A 199 -5.70 -15.60 9.25
CA ASP A 199 -4.98 -16.49 8.34
C ASP A 199 -4.88 -15.88 6.93
N TYR A 200 -5.96 -15.27 6.44
CA TYR A 200 -5.93 -14.57 5.14
C TYR A 200 -5.16 -13.25 5.19
N ILE A 201 -5.27 -12.46 6.25
CA ILE A 201 -4.46 -11.24 6.41
C ILE A 201 -2.97 -11.60 6.33
N GLU A 202 -2.55 -12.69 6.95
CA GLU A 202 -1.18 -13.21 6.85
C GLU A 202 -0.88 -13.76 5.46
N ALA A 203 -1.77 -14.56 4.89
CA ALA A 203 -1.59 -15.13 3.57
C ALA A 203 -1.42 -14.06 2.49
N PHE A 204 -2.16 -12.95 2.57
CA PHE A 204 -2.03 -11.78 1.71
C PHE A 204 -0.78 -10.93 1.99
N GLY A 205 0.05 -11.30 2.99
CA GLY A 205 1.30 -10.60 3.33
C GLY A 205 1.11 -9.29 4.09
N LEU A 206 -0.04 -9.10 4.75
CA LEU A 206 -0.36 -7.85 5.45
C LEU A 206 0.08 -7.84 6.93
N THR A 207 0.73 -8.88 7.43
CA THR A 207 1.25 -8.97 8.80
C THR A 207 2.74 -8.69 8.89
N SER A 208 3.45 -8.68 7.77
CA SER A 208 4.91 -8.57 7.70
C SER A 208 5.35 -7.64 6.58
N LYS A 209 6.62 -7.27 6.58
CA LYS A 209 7.24 -6.57 5.46
C LYS A 209 7.14 -7.39 4.18
N THR A 210 6.97 -6.72 3.05
CA THR A 210 6.91 -7.38 1.74
C THR A 210 8.26 -7.94 1.30
N GLY A 211 9.35 -7.38 1.85
CA GLY A 211 10.71 -7.72 1.46
C GLY A 211 11.12 -7.08 0.14
N ILE A 212 10.50 -5.96 -0.23
CA ILE A 212 10.99 -5.13 -1.35
C ILE A 212 12.45 -4.75 -1.11
N ASP A 213 13.22 -4.71 -2.17
CA ASP A 213 14.66 -4.40 -2.17
C ASP A 213 14.96 -2.90 -1.95
N LEU A 214 14.23 -2.29 -1.01
CA LEU A 214 14.42 -0.92 -0.52
C LEU A 214 14.58 -0.92 1.00
N THR A 215 15.38 0.02 1.50
CA THR A 215 15.52 0.25 2.94
C THR A 215 14.36 1.08 3.50
N GLY A 216 14.06 0.90 4.79
CA GLY A 216 13.07 1.71 5.49
C GLY A 216 11.62 1.23 5.36
N GLU A 217 11.39 -0.01 4.91
CA GLU A 217 10.05 -0.59 4.88
C GLU A 217 9.50 -0.74 6.30
N ALA A 218 8.30 -0.21 6.54
CA ALA A 218 7.61 -0.31 7.82
C ALA A 218 6.85 -1.63 7.96
N ASN A 219 6.62 -2.04 9.20
CA ASN A 219 5.67 -3.09 9.53
C ASN A 219 4.25 -2.51 9.53
N SER A 220 3.27 -3.35 9.24
CA SER A 220 1.85 -3.05 9.49
C SER A 220 1.56 -2.95 10.99
N ILE A 221 0.43 -2.30 11.30
CA ILE A 221 -0.07 -2.16 12.67
C ILE A 221 -1.42 -2.89 12.73
N LEU A 222 -1.47 -3.97 13.52
CA LEU A 222 -2.65 -4.80 13.71
C LEU A 222 -2.83 -5.10 15.20
N TYR A 223 -4.06 -5.35 15.60
CA TYR A 223 -4.33 -6.03 16.86
C TYR A 223 -3.72 -7.44 16.84
N LYS A 224 -3.30 -7.95 18.00
CA LYS A 224 -2.99 -9.37 18.11
C LYS A 224 -4.29 -10.17 17.98
N GLU A 225 -4.29 -11.27 17.27
CA GLU A 225 -5.48 -12.09 17.02
C GLU A 225 -6.29 -12.38 18.30
N LYS A 226 -5.61 -12.73 19.39
CA LYS A 226 -6.24 -13.01 20.70
C LYS A 226 -6.95 -11.81 21.34
N ASP A 227 -6.63 -10.60 20.93
CA ASP A 227 -7.16 -9.35 21.48
C ASP A 227 -8.31 -8.79 20.59
N VAL A 228 -8.69 -9.52 19.54
CA VAL A 228 -9.76 -9.13 18.59
C VAL A 228 -11.10 -9.59 19.10
N GLY A 229 -11.90 -8.63 19.55
CA GLY A 229 -13.29 -8.83 19.89
C GLY A 229 -14.24 -8.69 18.68
N PRO A 230 -15.55 -8.86 18.89
CA PRO A 230 -16.53 -8.75 17.80
C PRO A 230 -16.54 -7.38 17.11
N VAL A 231 -16.25 -6.30 17.84
CA VAL A 231 -16.22 -4.94 17.30
C VAL A 231 -14.97 -4.73 16.42
N GLU A 232 -13.82 -5.18 16.88
CA GLU A 232 -12.56 -5.11 16.12
C GLU A 232 -12.66 -5.96 14.85
N LEU A 233 -13.19 -7.19 14.94
CA LEU A 233 -13.45 -8.03 13.78
C LEU A 233 -14.34 -7.33 12.75
N ALA A 234 -15.43 -6.70 13.22
CA ALA A 234 -16.33 -5.96 12.37
C ALA A 234 -15.63 -4.78 11.66
N THR A 235 -14.78 -4.02 12.36
CA THR A 235 -14.07 -2.88 11.77
C THR A 235 -12.95 -3.32 10.83
N ILE A 236 -12.19 -4.36 11.19
CA ILE A 236 -11.16 -4.94 10.34
C ILE A 236 -11.76 -5.44 9.03
N SER A 237 -12.95 -6.05 9.05
CA SER A 237 -13.57 -6.60 7.85
C SER A 237 -13.84 -5.60 6.72
N PHE A 238 -13.86 -4.30 7.02
CA PHE A 238 -13.95 -3.25 6.01
C PHE A 238 -12.77 -2.27 6.01
N GLY A 239 -11.63 -2.66 6.65
CA GLY A 239 -10.35 -1.97 6.55
C GLY A 239 -10.13 -0.82 7.51
N GLN A 240 -10.81 -0.80 8.65
CA GLN A 240 -10.50 0.04 9.80
C GLN A 240 -9.88 -0.81 10.92
N SER A 241 -9.20 -0.18 11.87
CA SER A 241 -8.48 -0.88 12.95
C SER A 241 -7.33 -1.80 12.46
N ILE A 242 -6.87 -1.57 11.24
CA ILE A 242 -5.70 -2.19 10.61
C ILE A 242 -4.97 -1.12 9.82
N SER A 243 -3.66 -1.02 9.97
CA SER A 243 -2.84 -0.08 9.18
C SER A 243 -1.78 -0.84 8.41
N VAL A 244 -1.71 -0.60 7.11
CA VAL A 244 -0.78 -1.25 6.18
C VAL A 244 -0.07 -0.20 5.32
N THR A 245 1.09 -0.54 4.78
CA THR A 245 1.76 0.35 3.82
C THR A 245 1.11 0.26 2.44
N PRO A 246 1.26 1.31 1.60
CA PRO A 246 0.79 1.24 0.20
C PRO A 246 1.37 0.05 -0.57
N ILE A 247 2.67 -0.27 -0.37
CA ILE A 247 3.29 -1.42 -1.05
C ILE A 247 2.70 -2.75 -0.58
N GLN A 248 2.39 -2.93 0.71
CA GLN A 248 1.72 -4.13 1.20
C GLN A 248 0.35 -4.31 0.55
N LEU A 249 -0.44 -3.23 0.46
CA LEU A 249 -1.79 -3.31 -0.08
C LEU A 249 -1.80 -3.66 -1.57
N ILE A 250 -0.94 -3.00 -2.39
CA ILE A 250 -0.88 -3.33 -3.82
C ILE A 250 -0.37 -4.75 -4.03
N THR A 251 0.63 -5.19 -3.27
CA THR A 251 1.14 -6.57 -3.32
C THR A 251 0.05 -7.59 -3.02
N ALA A 252 -0.75 -7.35 -1.98
CA ALA A 252 -1.89 -8.19 -1.61
C ALA A 252 -2.92 -8.27 -2.74
N VAL A 253 -3.35 -7.13 -3.29
CA VAL A 253 -4.36 -7.11 -4.36
C VAL A 253 -3.83 -7.65 -5.69
N SER A 254 -2.55 -7.46 -5.98
CA SER A 254 -1.90 -8.06 -7.16
C SER A 254 -1.98 -9.59 -7.16
N SER A 255 -2.01 -10.23 -5.99
CA SER A 255 -2.20 -11.69 -5.93
C SER A 255 -3.55 -12.13 -6.50
N ILE A 256 -4.60 -11.30 -6.35
CA ILE A 256 -5.92 -11.54 -6.96
C ILE A 256 -5.83 -11.48 -8.48
N ALA A 257 -4.96 -10.63 -9.04
CA ALA A 257 -4.75 -10.52 -10.49
C ALA A 257 -3.75 -11.56 -11.05
N ASN A 258 -3.14 -12.37 -10.18
CA ASN A 258 -2.11 -13.35 -10.53
C ASN A 258 -2.53 -14.80 -10.17
N ASP A 259 -3.76 -15.20 -10.52
CA ASP A 259 -4.28 -16.53 -10.22
C ASP A 259 -4.11 -16.91 -8.71
N GLY A 260 -4.16 -15.94 -7.81
CA GLY A 260 -4.03 -16.11 -6.37
C GLY A 260 -2.59 -16.22 -5.84
N LYS A 261 -1.57 -16.00 -6.67
CA LYS A 261 -0.15 -16.08 -6.28
C LYS A 261 0.36 -14.73 -5.80
N LEU A 262 0.88 -14.69 -4.57
CA LEU A 262 1.55 -13.53 -4.00
C LEU A 262 3.00 -13.50 -4.48
N MET A 263 3.40 -12.42 -5.13
CA MET A 263 4.77 -12.18 -5.56
C MET A 263 5.48 -11.23 -4.59
N GLN A 264 6.78 -11.41 -4.40
CA GLN A 264 7.59 -10.42 -3.68
C GLN A 264 7.81 -9.20 -4.59
N PRO A 265 7.45 -7.98 -4.15
CA PRO A 265 7.73 -6.78 -4.94
C PRO A 265 9.24 -6.55 -5.04
N ARG A 266 9.69 -6.07 -6.21
CA ARG A 266 11.10 -5.78 -6.46
C ARG A 266 11.29 -4.56 -7.36
N LEU A 267 12.43 -3.90 -7.20
CA LEU A 267 12.90 -2.81 -8.04
C LEU A 267 14.16 -3.18 -8.82
N VAL A 268 14.97 -4.09 -8.30
CA VAL A 268 16.20 -4.54 -8.98
C VAL A 268 15.87 -5.70 -9.90
N LYS A 269 16.09 -5.48 -11.20
CA LYS A 269 15.93 -6.51 -12.25
C LYS A 269 17.23 -7.24 -12.52
N ALA A 270 18.37 -6.51 -12.53
CA ALA A 270 19.67 -7.09 -12.78
C ALA A 270 20.80 -6.22 -12.22
N TYR A 271 21.97 -6.82 -12.07
CA TYR A 271 23.23 -6.14 -11.80
C TYR A 271 24.09 -6.16 -13.06
N THR A 272 24.88 -5.08 -13.26
CA THR A 272 25.80 -4.98 -14.39
C THR A 272 27.23 -4.73 -13.92
N ASP A 273 28.19 -5.04 -14.78
CA ASP A 273 29.55 -4.58 -14.65
C ASP A 273 29.70 -3.10 -15.09
N ASN A 274 30.93 -2.62 -15.11
CA ASN A 274 31.26 -1.23 -15.49
C ASN A 274 31.04 -0.93 -16.99
N GLU A 275 30.93 -1.98 -17.79
CA GLU A 275 30.69 -1.90 -19.25
C GLU A 275 29.20 -1.99 -19.59
N GLY A 276 28.35 -2.22 -18.57
CA GLY A 276 26.90 -2.36 -18.74
C GLY A 276 26.44 -3.79 -19.06
N ASN A 277 27.33 -4.77 -19.04
CA ASN A 277 26.94 -6.17 -19.28
C ASN A 277 26.26 -6.74 -18.02
N ILE A 278 25.20 -7.49 -18.20
CA ILE A 278 24.49 -8.14 -17.09
C ILE A 278 25.40 -9.21 -16.48
N THR A 279 25.70 -9.05 -15.20
CA THR A 279 26.48 -10.02 -14.40
C THR A 279 25.61 -10.95 -13.59
N LYS A 280 24.38 -10.50 -13.22
CA LYS A 280 23.42 -11.27 -12.45
C LYS A 280 22.01 -10.78 -12.71
N GLU A 281 21.12 -11.66 -13.12
CA GLU A 281 19.68 -11.41 -13.14
C GLU A 281 19.06 -11.71 -11.77
N VAL A 282 18.00 -10.96 -11.42
CA VAL A 282 17.19 -11.20 -10.22
C VAL A 282 15.85 -11.74 -10.69
N GLU A 283 15.59 -13.01 -10.40
CA GLU A 283 14.36 -13.66 -10.83
C GLU A 283 13.14 -13.24 -9.99
N PRO A 284 11.95 -13.17 -10.60
CA PRO A 284 10.70 -12.98 -9.87
C PRO A 284 10.49 -14.07 -8.81
N LYS A 285 10.10 -13.69 -7.60
CA LYS A 285 9.92 -14.63 -6.50
C LYS A 285 8.46 -14.76 -6.11
N THR A 286 7.87 -15.94 -6.31
CA THR A 286 6.58 -16.29 -5.72
C THR A 286 6.76 -16.56 -4.23
N VAL A 287 5.99 -15.86 -3.40
CA VAL A 287 6.00 -16.02 -1.94
C VAL A 287 5.13 -17.21 -1.54
N ARG A 288 3.89 -17.22 -2.01
CA ARG A 288 2.91 -18.28 -1.72
C ARG A 288 1.68 -18.21 -2.64
N GLN A 289 0.90 -19.30 -2.64
CA GLN A 289 -0.48 -19.30 -3.12
C GLN A 289 -1.38 -18.80 -1.98
N VAL A 290 -2.16 -17.74 -2.19
CA VAL A 290 -3.06 -17.13 -1.19
C VAL A 290 -4.46 -17.71 -1.29
N VAL A 291 -4.98 -17.78 -2.52
CA VAL A 291 -6.30 -18.32 -2.86
C VAL A 291 -6.23 -19.12 -4.15
N SER A 292 -7.26 -19.90 -4.42
CA SER A 292 -7.37 -20.68 -5.66
C SER A 292 -7.44 -19.74 -6.89
N LYS A 293 -7.04 -20.29 -8.05
CA LYS A 293 -7.20 -19.61 -9.34
C LYS A 293 -8.67 -19.31 -9.64
N GLU A 294 -9.57 -20.19 -9.25
CA GLU A 294 -11.01 -20.01 -9.42
C GLU A 294 -11.52 -18.80 -8.65
N THR A 295 -11.16 -18.68 -7.39
CA THR A 295 -11.50 -17.50 -6.56
C THR A 295 -10.91 -16.22 -7.14
N SER A 296 -9.65 -16.24 -7.58
CA SER A 296 -9.00 -15.12 -8.24
C SER A 296 -9.81 -14.63 -9.45
N GLN A 297 -10.14 -15.54 -10.37
CA GLN A 297 -10.91 -15.20 -11.57
C GLN A 297 -12.32 -14.71 -11.28
N LYS A 298 -12.98 -15.25 -10.27
CA LYS A 298 -14.27 -14.78 -9.81
C LYS A 298 -14.19 -13.37 -9.23
N MET A 299 -13.16 -13.11 -8.43
CA MET A 299 -12.96 -11.79 -7.83
C MET A 299 -12.58 -10.73 -8.87
N LEU A 300 -11.81 -11.07 -9.90
CA LEU A 300 -11.54 -10.14 -11.01
C LEU A 300 -12.81 -9.67 -11.71
N LYS A 301 -13.79 -10.56 -11.92
CA LYS A 301 -15.10 -10.17 -12.48
C LYS A 301 -15.87 -9.24 -11.53
N VAL A 302 -15.83 -9.53 -10.22
CA VAL A 302 -16.44 -8.67 -9.21
C VAL A 302 -15.75 -7.29 -9.18
N MET A 303 -14.42 -7.23 -9.28
CA MET A 303 -13.68 -5.97 -9.34
C MET A 303 -13.98 -5.18 -10.62
N GLU A 304 -14.13 -5.87 -11.77
CA GLU A 304 -14.56 -5.26 -13.04
C GLU A 304 -15.95 -4.62 -12.89
N SER A 305 -16.89 -5.31 -12.24
CA SER A 305 -18.24 -4.79 -12.02
C SER A 305 -18.28 -3.53 -11.12
N VAL A 306 -17.30 -3.34 -10.25
CA VAL A 306 -17.15 -2.09 -9.48
C VAL A 306 -16.88 -0.90 -10.39
N VAL A 307 -16.11 -1.11 -11.47
CA VAL A 307 -15.77 -0.07 -12.44
C VAL A 307 -16.86 0.11 -13.48
N THR A 308 -17.53 -0.95 -13.92
CA THR A 308 -18.61 -0.85 -14.92
C THR A 308 -19.93 -0.35 -14.30
N ASP A 309 -20.30 -0.84 -13.12
CA ASP A 309 -21.63 -0.64 -12.53
C ASP A 309 -21.63 0.02 -11.15
N GLY A 310 -20.46 -0.02 -10.44
CA GLY A 310 -20.34 0.42 -9.05
C GLY A 310 -19.74 1.80 -8.86
N GLY A 311 -19.16 2.01 -7.66
CA GLY A 311 -18.55 3.27 -7.23
C GLY A 311 -17.22 3.62 -7.93
N GLY A 312 -16.69 2.75 -8.79
CA GLY A 312 -15.47 2.95 -9.56
C GLY A 312 -15.69 3.48 -10.98
N LYS A 313 -16.90 3.82 -11.39
CA LYS A 313 -17.27 4.24 -12.78
C LYS A 313 -16.41 5.34 -13.36
N ILE A 314 -15.87 6.22 -12.54
CA ILE A 314 -14.99 7.30 -13.02
C ILE A 314 -13.69 6.77 -13.65
N ALA A 315 -13.30 5.55 -13.32
CA ALA A 315 -12.12 4.89 -13.88
C ALA A 315 -12.41 4.08 -15.15
N TYR A 316 -13.69 4.00 -15.56
CA TYR A 316 -14.05 3.24 -16.77
C TYR A 316 -13.37 3.80 -18.01
N LEU A 317 -12.70 2.93 -18.75
CA LEU A 317 -12.00 3.27 -20.00
C LEU A 317 -12.50 2.35 -21.11
N PRO A 318 -13.18 2.89 -22.15
CA PRO A 318 -13.66 2.09 -23.26
C PRO A 318 -12.53 1.32 -23.96
N GLY A 319 -12.76 0.04 -24.24
CA GLY A 319 -11.76 -0.83 -24.89
C GLY A 319 -10.80 -1.54 -23.92
N TYR A 320 -10.84 -1.20 -22.64
CA TYR A 320 -10.04 -1.86 -21.61
C TYR A 320 -10.92 -2.53 -20.56
N ARG A 321 -10.48 -3.69 -20.09
CA ARG A 321 -11.06 -4.34 -18.92
C ARG A 321 -10.32 -3.85 -17.69
N LEU A 322 -10.99 -3.12 -16.85
CA LEU A 322 -10.44 -2.53 -15.64
C LEU A 322 -11.28 -2.96 -14.44
N GLY A 323 -10.68 -3.61 -13.49
CA GLY A 323 -11.27 -3.91 -12.21
C GLY A 323 -10.69 -3.03 -11.10
N GLY A 324 -11.48 -2.72 -10.07
CA GLY A 324 -10.90 -1.90 -8.99
C GLY A 324 -11.79 -1.76 -7.78
N LYS A 325 -11.29 -1.01 -6.80
CA LYS A 325 -12.01 -0.66 -5.59
C LYS A 325 -11.60 0.70 -5.07
N THR A 326 -12.59 1.55 -4.80
CA THR A 326 -12.41 2.82 -4.09
C THR A 326 -12.33 2.61 -2.59
N GLY A 327 -11.54 3.43 -1.90
CA GLY A 327 -11.47 3.50 -0.45
C GLY A 327 -11.54 4.95 0.03
N THR A 328 -12.18 5.14 1.16
CA THR A 328 -12.16 6.40 1.91
C THR A 328 -12.08 6.04 3.38
N ALA A 329 -10.95 6.36 4.00
CA ALA A 329 -10.74 6.15 5.42
C ALA A 329 -10.57 7.49 6.13
N GLN A 330 -11.13 7.64 7.33
CA GLN A 330 -10.83 8.79 8.18
C GLN A 330 -9.37 8.69 8.64
N LYS A 331 -8.68 9.83 8.65
CA LYS A 331 -7.31 9.86 9.13
C LYS A 331 -7.29 9.77 10.66
N VAL A 332 -6.46 8.88 11.18
CA VAL A 332 -6.17 8.83 12.62
C VAL A 332 -5.06 9.83 12.93
N ILE A 333 -5.29 10.71 13.88
CA ILE A 333 -4.32 11.67 14.41
C ILE A 333 -4.39 11.57 15.93
N ASP A 334 -3.25 11.37 16.57
CA ASP A 334 -3.14 11.21 18.05
C ASP A 334 -4.11 10.13 18.59
N GLY A 335 -4.23 9.02 17.88
CA GLY A 335 -5.09 7.89 18.24
C GLY A 335 -6.59 8.11 18.05
N GLN A 336 -7.02 9.24 17.48
CA GLN A 336 -8.42 9.56 17.24
C GLN A 336 -8.72 9.82 15.75
N TYR A 337 -9.94 9.50 15.32
CA TYR A 337 -10.40 9.83 13.97
C TYR A 337 -10.59 11.34 13.81
N ALA A 338 -9.78 11.95 12.96
CA ALA A 338 -9.83 13.39 12.70
C ALA A 338 -11.02 13.74 11.82
N GLN A 339 -11.90 14.60 12.32
CA GLN A 339 -13.07 15.03 11.57
C GLN A 339 -12.67 15.84 10.32
N GLY A 340 -13.28 15.51 9.18
CA GLY A 340 -13.04 16.20 7.90
C GLY A 340 -11.69 15.87 7.24
N LYS A 341 -10.86 14.96 7.80
CA LYS A 341 -9.59 14.53 7.20
C LYS A 341 -9.68 13.08 6.76
N TYR A 342 -9.42 12.86 5.47
CA TYR A 342 -9.58 11.55 4.83
C TYR A 342 -8.32 11.14 4.07
N ILE A 343 -8.15 9.83 3.95
CA ILE A 343 -7.27 9.20 2.97
C ILE A 343 -8.18 8.57 1.93
N CYS A 344 -8.15 9.12 0.72
CA CYS A 344 -8.89 8.58 -0.42
C CYS A 344 -7.94 7.69 -1.23
N SER A 345 -8.37 6.51 -1.57
CA SER A 345 -7.58 5.54 -2.34
C SER A 345 -8.41 4.89 -3.44
N PHE A 346 -7.72 4.51 -4.50
CA PHE A 346 -8.26 3.64 -5.53
C PHE A 346 -7.19 2.60 -5.87
N ILE A 347 -7.56 1.34 -5.85
CA ILE A 347 -6.72 0.24 -6.29
C ILE A 347 -7.37 -0.43 -7.48
N SER A 348 -6.59 -0.72 -8.52
CA SER A 348 -7.10 -1.29 -9.77
C SER A 348 -6.14 -2.33 -10.35
N VAL A 349 -6.69 -3.20 -11.15
CA VAL A 349 -6.01 -4.22 -11.94
C VAL A 349 -6.61 -4.25 -13.34
#